data_325f1ced1408e9f019e79c392c65d63c
#
_entry.id   325f1ced1408e9f019e79c392c65d63c
#
_cell.length_a   1.000
_cell.length_b   1.000
_cell.length_c   1.000
_cell.angle_alpha   90.00
_cell.angle_beta   90.00
_cell.angle_gamma   90.00
#
_symmetry.space_group_name_H-M   'P 1'
#
loop_
_entity.id
_entity.type
_entity.pdbx_description
1 polymer ?
#
loop_
_entity_poly.entity_id
_entity_poly.type
_entity_poly.pdbx_seq_one_letter_code
_entity_poly.pdbx_strand_id
1 'polypeptide(L)'
;MQERDITICGHGSNVPSLKNLYEYNALRYKSKMTNGERKQLLKVRRLKGFDKVHQDTFRRWYKTILGRNSYNQDLRQFVYVPKDGRYYSDCSSSGCATYQKCGFDIPLLNTALMLNSDLFYDLPVVIKDGHILNPEILRPGDALLYAGNIHREEQRYVGHVEYIYEVPVNAFDGWKDVRESWFYYEDGEPVCNAWRYIVGRWYVFAGDGRMVADEWFKDSTGLWYFMGKDGGMLAGQWLFRNGKSYYLTKDGHCAVNCYVKDERQIQPGVSMYYWVNDLGEWEPRWDTTTPDLKKYKLADAEQA
;
A
#
# COMPACT_ATOMS: atom_id res chain seq x y z
N MET A 1 -12.26 0.14 -16.03
CA MET A 1 -11.14 -0.55 -16.71
C MET A 1 -11.40 -2.05 -16.69
N GLN A 2 -11.09 -2.77 -17.76
CA GLN A 2 -11.20 -4.21 -17.81
C GLN A 2 -9.79 -4.82 -17.98
N GLU A 3 -9.59 -6.06 -17.49
CA GLU A 3 -8.30 -6.75 -17.61
C GLU A 3 -7.83 -6.86 -19.08
N ARG A 4 -8.76 -6.94 -20.04
CA ARG A 4 -8.47 -6.97 -21.49
C ARG A 4 -7.88 -5.67 -22.05
N ASP A 5 -7.96 -4.58 -21.30
CA ASP A 5 -7.41 -3.28 -21.73
C ASP A 5 -5.96 -3.10 -21.25
N ILE A 6 -5.42 -4.05 -20.50
CA ILE A 6 -4.12 -3.94 -19.84
C ILE A 6 -3.06 -4.69 -20.65
N THR A 7 -1.91 -4.03 -20.84
CA THR A 7 -0.72 -4.61 -21.43
C THR A 7 0.29 -4.99 -20.34
N ILE A 8 0.81 -6.21 -20.44
CA ILE A 8 1.90 -6.71 -19.59
C ILE A 8 3.17 -6.88 -20.40
N CYS A 9 4.30 -6.91 -19.71
CA CYS A 9 5.59 -7.23 -20.26
C CYS A 9 6.28 -8.31 -19.42
N GLY A 10 7.07 -9.14 -20.08
CA GLY A 10 7.81 -10.19 -19.41
C GLY A 10 8.72 -10.92 -20.32
N HIS A 11 9.62 -11.71 -19.72
CA HIS A 11 10.62 -12.48 -20.39
C HIS A 11 10.29 -13.97 -20.31
N GLY A 12 9.68 -14.48 -21.39
CA GLY A 12 9.53 -15.92 -21.59
C GLY A 12 10.82 -16.57 -22.08
N SER A 13 10.69 -17.74 -22.71
CA SER A 13 11.84 -18.55 -23.12
C SER A 13 12.72 -17.95 -24.23
N ASN A 14 12.28 -16.90 -24.92
CA ASN A 14 13.03 -16.31 -26.05
C ASN A 14 13.51 -14.90 -25.76
N VAL A 15 12.62 -13.92 -25.90
CA VAL A 15 12.91 -12.50 -25.69
C VAL A 15 11.77 -11.84 -24.91
N PRO A 16 12.04 -10.72 -24.19
CA PRO A 16 10.98 -9.94 -23.56
C PRO A 16 9.97 -9.45 -24.60
N SER A 17 8.69 -9.57 -24.29
CA SER A 17 7.60 -9.20 -25.19
C SER A 17 6.43 -8.56 -24.43
N LEU A 18 5.61 -7.80 -25.17
CA LEU A 18 4.34 -7.28 -24.68
C LEU A 18 3.23 -8.30 -24.96
N LYS A 19 2.26 -8.39 -24.04
CA LYS A 19 1.14 -9.33 -24.09
C LYS A 19 -0.11 -8.66 -23.52
N ASN A 20 -1.27 -9.13 -23.95
CA ASN A 20 -2.53 -8.77 -23.32
C ASN A 20 -2.71 -9.53 -22.00
N LEU A 21 -3.07 -8.84 -20.91
CA LEU A 21 -3.20 -9.46 -19.59
C LEU A 21 -4.30 -10.52 -19.56
N TYR A 22 -5.46 -10.24 -20.11
CA TYR A 22 -6.60 -11.16 -20.11
C TYR A 22 -6.28 -12.46 -20.85
N GLU A 23 -5.72 -12.34 -22.06
CA GLU A 23 -5.35 -13.49 -22.87
C GLU A 23 -4.26 -14.32 -22.21
N TYR A 24 -3.28 -13.66 -21.62
CA TYR A 24 -2.18 -14.32 -20.92
C TYR A 24 -2.66 -15.06 -19.68
N ASN A 25 -3.51 -14.45 -18.87
CA ASN A 25 -4.11 -15.09 -17.71
C ASN A 25 -4.96 -16.30 -18.08
N ALA A 26 -5.77 -16.21 -19.15
CA ALA A 26 -6.55 -17.33 -19.67
C ALA A 26 -5.64 -18.49 -20.12
N LEU A 27 -4.53 -18.19 -20.82
CA LEU A 27 -3.56 -19.19 -21.26
C LEU A 27 -2.89 -19.88 -20.06
N ARG A 28 -2.45 -19.11 -19.08
CA ARG A 28 -1.81 -19.63 -17.86
C ARG A 28 -2.79 -20.49 -17.03
N TYR A 29 -4.02 -20.07 -16.88
CA TYR A 29 -5.05 -20.81 -16.16
C TYR A 29 -5.39 -22.14 -16.82
N LYS A 30 -5.41 -22.23 -18.16
CA LYS A 30 -5.61 -23.48 -18.90
C LYS A 30 -4.40 -24.42 -18.82
N SER A 31 -3.20 -23.88 -18.63
CA SER A 31 -1.96 -24.65 -18.57
C SER A 31 -1.81 -25.34 -17.22
N LYS A 32 -1.31 -26.59 -17.24
CA LYS A 32 -1.06 -27.38 -16.03
C LYS A 32 0.42 -27.59 -15.78
N MET A 33 0.79 -27.71 -14.52
CA MET A 33 2.09 -28.18 -14.06
C MET A 33 2.15 -29.71 -14.11
N THR A 34 3.33 -30.28 -13.86
CA THR A 34 3.53 -31.72 -13.80
C THR A 34 2.70 -32.43 -12.74
N ASN A 35 2.40 -31.74 -11.64
CA ASN A 35 1.52 -32.23 -10.56
C ASN A 35 0.01 -32.04 -10.84
N GLY A 36 -0.37 -31.56 -12.02
CA GLY A 36 -1.76 -31.34 -12.43
C GLY A 36 -2.36 -30.00 -12.00
N GLU A 37 -1.71 -29.22 -11.12
CA GLU A 37 -2.16 -27.88 -10.74
C GLU A 37 -2.04 -26.88 -11.89
N ARG A 38 -2.86 -25.81 -11.85
CA ARG A 38 -2.87 -24.78 -12.88
C ARG A 38 -1.70 -23.80 -12.71
N LYS A 39 -1.11 -23.37 -13.82
CA LYS A 39 -0.09 -22.30 -13.87
C LYS A 39 -0.73 -20.91 -13.74
N GLN A 40 -1.62 -20.74 -12.79
CA GLN A 40 -2.44 -19.53 -12.63
C GLN A 40 -1.70 -18.40 -11.94
N LEU A 41 -2.27 -17.18 -12.01
CA LEU A 41 -1.87 -16.05 -11.22
C LEU A 41 -2.10 -16.34 -9.72
N LEU A 42 -1.08 -16.09 -8.90
CA LEU A 42 -1.12 -16.31 -7.46
C LEU A 42 -1.28 -15.00 -6.69
N LYS A 43 -0.49 -14.01 -7.06
CA LYS A 43 -0.42 -12.71 -6.39
C LYS A 43 -0.03 -11.61 -7.37
N VAL A 44 -0.40 -10.40 -7.02
CA VAL A 44 0.19 -9.18 -7.59
C VAL A 44 0.87 -8.40 -6.46
N ARG A 45 2.10 -7.98 -6.69
CA ARG A 45 2.88 -7.25 -5.70
C ARG A 45 3.41 -5.94 -6.27
N ARG A 46 3.45 -4.90 -5.45
CA ARG A 46 4.03 -3.61 -5.81
C ARG A 46 5.28 -3.34 -4.98
N LEU A 47 6.32 -2.82 -5.64
CA LEU A 47 7.54 -2.38 -4.96
C LEU A 47 7.22 -1.18 -4.06
N LYS A 48 7.67 -1.21 -2.80
CA LYS A 48 7.48 -0.11 -1.85
C LYS A 48 8.15 1.16 -2.36
N GLY A 49 7.45 2.28 -2.25
CA GLY A 49 7.93 3.58 -2.75
C GLY A 49 7.84 3.76 -4.29
N PHE A 50 7.32 2.76 -5.01
CA PHE A 50 7.12 2.87 -6.46
C PHE A 50 5.84 3.65 -6.75
N ASP A 51 5.98 4.88 -7.19
CA ASP A 51 4.90 5.84 -7.42
C ASP A 51 4.73 6.19 -8.92
N LYS A 52 3.86 7.15 -9.21
CA LYS A 52 3.52 7.58 -10.57
C LYS A 52 4.76 8.06 -11.38
N VAL A 53 5.72 8.71 -10.74
CA VAL A 53 6.94 9.20 -11.41
C VAL A 53 7.79 8.03 -11.93
N HIS A 54 7.79 6.92 -11.19
CA HIS A 54 8.56 5.72 -11.55
C HIS A 54 7.90 4.90 -12.66
N GLN A 55 6.57 4.97 -12.85
CA GLN A 55 5.83 4.18 -13.83
C GLN A 55 6.28 4.47 -15.26
N ASP A 56 6.42 5.75 -15.64
CA ASP A 56 6.89 6.15 -16.96
C ASP A 56 8.35 5.77 -17.17
N THR A 57 9.16 5.90 -16.12
CA THR A 57 10.56 5.50 -16.13
C THR A 57 10.70 3.99 -16.30
N PHE A 58 9.87 3.20 -15.62
CA PHE A 58 9.81 1.75 -15.77
C PHE A 58 9.48 1.34 -17.21
N ARG A 59 8.40 1.89 -17.79
CA ARG A 59 8.01 1.61 -19.18
C ARG A 59 9.13 1.95 -20.15
N ARG A 60 9.76 3.12 -20.00
CA ARG A 60 10.85 3.59 -20.86
C ARG A 60 12.05 2.64 -20.81
N TRP A 61 12.48 2.22 -19.62
CA TRP A 61 13.61 1.29 -19.48
C TRP A 61 13.25 -0.12 -19.92
N TYR A 62 12.11 -0.65 -19.56
CA TYR A 62 11.68 -1.99 -20.00
C TYR A 62 11.59 -2.08 -21.52
N LYS A 63 11.14 -0.99 -22.17
CA LYS A 63 11.10 -0.90 -23.65
C LYS A 63 12.47 -1.15 -24.29
N THR A 64 13.58 -0.81 -23.64
CA THR A 64 14.92 -0.98 -24.20
C THR A 64 15.35 -2.44 -24.34
N ILE A 65 14.73 -3.35 -23.60
CA ILE A 65 15.04 -4.80 -23.64
C ILE A 65 14.03 -5.61 -24.45
N LEU A 66 12.90 -5.01 -24.85
CA LEU A 66 11.88 -5.70 -25.65
C LEU A 66 12.49 -6.20 -26.97
N GLY A 67 12.31 -7.51 -27.24
CA GLY A 67 12.81 -8.16 -28.46
C GLY A 67 14.32 -8.28 -28.56
N ARG A 68 15.09 -7.95 -27.53
CA ARG A 68 16.56 -7.87 -27.57
C ARG A 68 17.28 -8.83 -26.63
N ASN A 69 16.84 -8.95 -25.39
CA ASN A 69 17.54 -9.78 -24.43
C ASN A 69 17.25 -11.27 -24.67
N SER A 70 18.29 -12.07 -24.74
CA SER A 70 18.14 -13.53 -24.75
C SER A 70 17.83 -14.04 -23.35
N TYR A 71 17.00 -15.10 -23.26
CA TYR A 71 16.67 -15.69 -21.97
C TYR A 71 17.87 -16.49 -21.42
N ASN A 72 18.30 -16.13 -20.22
CA ASN A 72 19.35 -16.87 -19.52
C ASN A 72 19.27 -16.60 -18.01
N GLN A 73 19.20 -17.66 -17.21
CA GLN A 73 19.12 -17.55 -15.75
C GLN A 73 20.48 -17.34 -15.10
N ASP A 74 21.56 -17.83 -15.70
CA ASP A 74 22.91 -17.70 -15.15
C ASP A 74 23.52 -16.33 -15.42
N LEU A 75 23.13 -15.69 -16.55
CA LEU A 75 23.64 -14.39 -16.99
C LEU A 75 22.69 -13.23 -16.71
N ARG A 76 21.67 -13.44 -15.90
CA ARG A 76 20.63 -12.43 -15.61
C ARG A 76 21.14 -11.11 -15.04
N GLN A 77 22.32 -11.10 -14.43
CA GLN A 77 22.97 -9.89 -13.91
C GLN A 77 23.44 -8.92 -15.02
N PHE A 78 23.42 -9.33 -16.28
CA PHE A 78 23.84 -8.52 -17.43
C PHE A 78 22.67 -7.94 -18.24
N VAL A 79 21.50 -7.72 -17.62
CA VAL A 79 20.25 -7.33 -18.31
C VAL A 79 20.41 -6.13 -19.23
N TYR A 80 21.08 -5.07 -18.79
CA TYR A 80 21.32 -3.84 -19.59
C TYR A 80 22.77 -3.66 -20.01
N VAL A 81 23.60 -4.66 -19.78
CA VAL A 81 25.03 -4.62 -20.10
C VAL A 81 25.31 -5.75 -21.08
N PRO A 82 25.92 -5.51 -22.24
CA PRO A 82 26.25 -6.57 -23.18
C PRO A 82 27.32 -7.50 -22.60
N LYS A 83 27.09 -8.80 -22.79
CA LYS A 83 28.09 -9.84 -22.60
C LYS A 83 28.22 -10.59 -23.92
N ASP A 84 29.42 -10.80 -24.38
CA ASP A 84 29.69 -11.40 -25.69
C ASP A 84 28.97 -10.72 -26.87
N GLY A 85 28.74 -9.40 -26.76
CA GLY A 85 27.94 -8.62 -27.70
C GLY A 85 26.42 -8.85 -27.62
N ARG A 86 25.94 -9.53 -26.55
CA ARG A 86 24.53 -9.85 -26.32
C ARG A 86 24.06 -9.40 -24.95
N TYR A 87 22.74 -9.15 -24.84
CA TYR A 87 22.07 -8.86 -23.57
C TYR A 87 21.34 -10.12 -23.12
N TYR A 88 21.31 -10.34 -21.80
CA TYR A 88 20.69 -11.51 -21.19
C TYR A 88 19.80 -11.09 -20.01
N SER A 89 18.68 -11.77 -19.85
CA SER A 89 17.80 -11.66 -18.68
C SER A 89 16.93 -12.91 -18.56
N ASP A 90 16.27 -13.04 -17.42
CA ASP A 90 15.14 -13.96 -17.21
C ASP A 90 13.89 -13.17 -16.81
N CYS A 91 12.80 -13.87 -16.46
CA CYS A 91 11.53 -13.23 -16.12
C CYS A 91 11.67 -12.29 -14.91
N SER A 92 12.40 -12.67 -13.88
CA SER A 92 12.52 -11.86 -12.65
C SER A 92 13.59 -10.78 -12.76
N SER A 93 14.74 -11.08 -13.36
CA SER A 93 15.82 -10.12 -13.49
C SER A 93 15.49 -8.95 -14.42
N SER A 94 14.65 -9.17 -15.43
CA SER A 94 14.19 -8.10 -16.33
C SER A 94 13.47 -6.99 -15.57
N GLY A 95 12.61 -7.34 -14.62
CA GLY A 95 11.93 -6.37 -13.78
C GLY A 95 12.81 -5.78 -12.69
N CYS A 96 13.58 -6.62 -11.96
CA CYS A 96 14.48 -6.14 -10.91
C CYS A 96 15.49 -5.10 -11.45
N ALA A 97 16.12 -5.41 -12.60
CA ALA A 97 17.04 -4.47 -13.23
C ALA A 97 16.32 -3.20 -13.73
N THR A 98 15.07 -3.30 -14.13
CA THR A 98 14.26 -2.14 -14.50
C THR A 98 13.96 -1.26 -13.28
N TYR A 99 13.64 -1.85 -12.11
CA TYR A 99 13.49 -1.11 -10.86
C TYR A 99 14.79 -0.42 -10.44
N GLN A 100 15.96 -1.08 -10.60
CA GLN A 100 17.26 -0.44 -10.37
C GLN A 100 17.45 0.79 -11.27
N LYS A 101 17.04 0.70 -12.55
CA LYS A 101 17.06 1.85 -13.47
C LYS A 101 16.08 2.96 -13.10
N CYS A 102 15.06 2.65 -12.31
CA CYS A 102 14.16 3.64 -11.71
C CYS A 102 14.73 4.26 -10.42
N GLY A 103 15.93 3.85 -9.97
CA GLY A 103 16.59 4.42 -8.78
C GLY A 103 16.39 3.61 -7.49
N PHE A 104 15.80 2.40 -7.57
CA PHE A 104 15.61 1.55 -6.39
C PHE A 104 16.84 0.67 -6.12
N ASP A 105 17.25 0.61 -4.87
CA ASP A 105 18.25 -0.35 -4.40
C ASP A 105 17.59 -1.71 -4.13
N ILE A 106 17.47 -2.51 -5.18
CA ILE A 106 16.86 -3.84 -5.15
C ILE A 106 17.83 -4.86 -5.76
N PRO A 107 18.11 -6.00 -5.10
CA PRO A 107 18.90 -7.07 -5.69
C PRO A 107 18.15 -7.75 -6.86
N LEU A 108 18.86 -8.49 -7.68
CA LEU A 108 18.26 -9.35 -8.72
C LEU A 108 17.60 -10.56 -8.08
N LEU A 109 16.39 -10.37 -7.55
CA LEU A 109 15.60 -11.43 -6.94
C LEU A 109 15.17 -12.46 -7.98
N ASN A 110 15.09 -13.74 -7.58
CA ASN A 110 14.32 -14.72 -8.32
C ASN A 110 12.84 -14.66 -7.93
N THR A 111 11.98 -15.38 -8.63
CA THR A 111 10.53 -15.36 -8.42
C THR A 111 10.12 -15.81 -7.02
N ALA A 112 10.81 -16.80 -6.43
CA ALA A 112 10.52 -17.26 -5.08
C ALA A 112 10.90 -16.19 -4.02
N LEU A 113 12.01 -15.50 -4.19
CA LEU A 113 12.40 -14.36 -3.34
C LEU A 113 11.45 -13.18 -3.51
N MET A 114 11.00 -12.88 -4.74
CA MET A 114 10.01 -11.83 -4.97
C MET A 114 8.68 -12.10 -4.25
N LEU A 115 8.28 -13.37 -4.10
CA LEU A 115 7.04 -13.74 -3.42
C LEU A 115 7.02 -13.31 -1.95
N ASN A 116 8.17 -13.38 -1.26
CA ASN A 116 8.29 -13.20 0.18
C ASN A 116 9.13 -11.99 0.58
N SER A 117 9.66 -11.21 -0.37
CA SER A 117 10.51 -10.05 -0.08
C SER A 117 9.73 -8.92 0.59
N ASP A 118 10.26 -8.38 1.67
CA ASP A 118 9.72 -7.19 2.34
C ASP A 118 9.86 -5.90 1.53
N LEU A 119 10.58 -5.94 0.40
CA LEU A 119 10.65 -4.81 -0.52
C LEU A 119 9.33 -4.57 -1.27
N PHE A 120 8.45 -5.56 -1.29
CA PHE A 120 7.14 -5.48 -1.93
C PHE A 120 6.01 -5.63 -0.91
N TYR A 121 4.84 -5.11 -1.26
CA TYR A 121 3.59 -5.42 -0.57
C TYR A 121 2.59 -6.08 -1.54
N ASP A 122 1.69 -6.89 -0.99
CA ASP A 122 0.66 -7.56 -1.76
C ASP A 122 -0.45 -6.58 -2.13
N LEU A 123 -0.84 -6.53 -3.40
CA LEU A 123 -2.04 -5.80 -3.80
C LEU A 123 -3.29 -6.62 -3.50
N PRO A 124 -4.39 -5.97 -3.06
CA PRO A 124 -5.64 -6.65 -2.73
C PRO A 124 -6.44 -7.03 -3.99
N VAL A 125 -5.78 -7.74 -4.92
CA VAL A 125 -6.44 -8.23 -6.13
C VAL A 125 -7.42 -9.34 -5.83
N VAL A 126 -8.58 -9.31 -6.50
CA VAL A 126 -9.57 -10.38 -6.47
C VAL A 126 -9.36 -11.26 -7.68
N ILE A 127 -8.88 -12.50 -7.47
CA ILE A 127 -8.59 -13.45 -8.55
C ILE A 127 -9.69 -14.51 -8.59
N LYS A 128 -10.32 -14.69 -9.76
CA LYS A 128 -11.30 -15.77 -10.01
C LYS A 128 -11.01 -16.38 -11.38
N ASP A 129 -10.96 -17.69 -11.43
CA ASP A 129 -10.68 -18.45 -12.67
C ASP A 129 -9.43 -17.97 -13.43
N GLY A 130 -8.42 -17.52 -12.68
CA GLY A 130 -7.16 -17.00 -13.18
C GLY A 130 -7.18 -15.54 -13.59
N HIS A 131 -8.33 -14.85 -13.57
CA HIS A 131 -8.51 -13.46 -13.96
C HIS A 131 -8.63 -12.53 -12.77
N ILE A 132 -8.19 -11.28 -12.93
CA ILE A 132 -8.32 -10.21 -11.94
C ILE A 132 -9.66 -9.49 -12.15
N LEU A 133 -10.50 -9.48 -11.11
CA LEU A 133 -11.83 -8.86 -11.16
C LEU A 133 -11.84 -7.37 -10.84
N ASN A 134 -10.77 -6.86 -10.22
CA ASN A 134 -10.58 -5.45 -9.85
C ASN A 134 -9.30 -4.88 -10.46
N PRO A 135 -9.16 -4.89 -11.81
CA PRO A 135 -7.92 -4.52 -12.48
C PRO A 135 -7.57 -3.03 -12.41
N GLU A 136 -8.48 -2.17 -11.97
CA GLU A 136 -8.29 -0.73 -11.83
C GLU A 136 -7.26 -0.35 -10.75
N ILE A 137 -6.90 -1.28 -9.86
CA ILE A 137 -5.84 -1.05 -8.86
C ILE A 137 -4.43 -1.28 -9.42
N LEU A 138 -4.33 -1.87 -10.61
CA LEU A 138 -3.05 -2.20 -11.24
C LEU A 138 -2.38 -0.96 -11.82
N ARG A 139 -1.04 -0.96 -11.76
CA ARG A 139 -0.20 0.13 -12.27
C ARG A 139 1.01 -0.42 -13.03
N PRO A 140 1.55 0.33 -13.99
CA PRO A 140 2.81 -0.03 -14.61
C PRO A 140 3.90 -0.29 -13.56
N GLY A 141 4.60 -1.40 -13.70
CA GLY A 141 5.61 -1.85 -12.75
C GLY A 141 5.10 -2.84 -11.68
N ASP A 142 3.80 -3.10 -11.56
CA ASP A 142 3.31 -4.16 -10.66
C ASP A 142 3.77 -5.54 -11.15
N ALA A 143 4.26 -6.35 -10.22
CA ALA A 143 4.72 -7.72 -10.49
C ALA A 143 3.59 -8.73 -10.35
N LEU A 144 3.30 -9.46 -11.41
CA LEU A 144 2.32 -10.53 -11.52
C LEU A 144 3.03 -11.88 -11.31
N LEU A 145 2.80 -12.54 -10.20
CA LEU A 145 3.46 -13.80 -9.83
C LEU A 145 2.58 -15.00 -10.15
N TYR A 146 3.08 -15.88 -11.00
CA TYR A 146 2.36 -17.07 -11.49
C TYR A 146 2.93 -18.35 -10.93
N ALA A 147 2.06 -19.33 -10.68
CA ALA A 147 2.47 -20.69 -10.34
C ALA A 147 3.34 -21.31 -11.42
N GLY A 148 4.34 -22.07 -11.02
CA GLY A 148 5.28 -22.79 -11.89
C GLY A 148 5.57 -24.19 -11.37
N ASN A 149 6.32 -25.00 -12.14
CA ASN A 149 6.67 -26.35 -11.74
C ASN A 149 7.48 -26.35 -10.44
N ILE A 150 7.08 -27.20 -9.49
CA ILE A 150 7.73 -27.35 -8.19
C ILE A 150 8.92 -28.30 -8.37
N HIS A 151 10.09 -27.90 -7.94
CA HIS A 151 11.27 -28.75 -7.87
C HIS A 151 11.71 -29.13 -6.46
N ARG A 152 10.97 -28.71 -5.40
CA ARG A 152 11.24 -29.05 -3.97
C ARG A 152 9.96 -29.13 -3.14
N GLU A 153 9.97 -30.02 -2.15
CA GLU A 153 8.81 -30.55 -1.43
C GLU A 153 8.04 -29.61 -0.49
N GLU A 154 8.42 -28.36 -0.30
CA GLU A 154 7.88 -27.59 0.85
C GLU A 154 7.17 -26.26 0.58
N GLN A 155 7.07 -25.76 -0.63
CA GLN A 155 6.40 -24.47 -0.87
C GLN A 155 5.66 -24.41 -2.20
N ARG A 156 4.48 -23.73 -2.22
CA ARG A 156 3.78 -23.35 -3.45
C ARG A 156 4.66 -22.41 -4.26
N TYR A 157 5.21 -22.89 -5.33
CA TYR A 157 6.21 -22.18 -6.09
C TYR A 157 5.60 -21.19 -7.05
N VAL A 158 6.10 -19.96 -6.98
CA VAL A 158 6.06 -19.02 -8.08
C VAL A 158 7.15 -19.41 -9.06
N GLY A 159 6.76 -19.81 -10.26
CA GLY A 159 7.70 -20.23 -11.31
C GLY A 159 7.88 -19.18 -12.40
N HIS A 160 7.11 -18.09 -12.36
CA HIS A 160 7.15 -17.05 -13.39
C HIS A 160 6.64 -15.71 -12.88
N VAL A 161 7.16 -14.62 -13.44
CA VAL A 161 6.71 -13.27 -13.20
C VAL A 161 6.57 -12.52 -14.52
N GLU A 162 5.50 -11.75 -14.63
CA GLU A 162 5.27 -10.70 -15.64
C GLU A 162 5.07 -9.37 -14.91
N TYR A 163 5.12 -8.27 -15.62
CA TYR A 163 4.94 -6.94 -15.05
C TYR A 163 3.86 -6.18 -15.81
N ILE A 164 3.09 -5.38 -15.12
CA ILE A 164 2.19 -4.43 -15.79
C ILE A 164 3.06 -3.44 -16.58
N TYR A 165 2.82 -3.34 -17.88
CA TYR A 165 3.52 -2.40 -18.75
C TYR A 165 2.70 -1.12 -18.96
N GLU A 166 1.41 -1.29 -19.24
CA GLU A 166 0.51 -0.19 -19.53
C GLU A 166 -0.91 -0.50 -19.05
N VAL A 167 -1.54 0.50 -18.46
CA VAL A 167 -2.96 0.50 -18.11
C VAL A 167 -3.63 1.66 -18.83
N PRO A 168 -4.91 1.52 -19.26
CA PRO A 168 -5.64 2.64 -19.82
C PRO A 168 -5.70 3.81 -18.86
N VAL A 169 -5.56 5.02 -19.36
CA VAL A 169 -5.74 6.25 -18.57
C VAL A 169 -7.25 6.48 -18.38
N ASN A 170 -7.88 5.68 -17.54
CA ASN A 170 -9.22 5.96 -17.04
C ASN A 170 -9.07 6.14 -15.53
N ALA A 171 -8.80 7.36 -15.14
CA ALA A 171 -8.69 7.74 -13.75
C ALA A 171 -10.01 7.46 -13.02
N PHE A 172 -10.03 6.46 -12.17
CA PHE A 172 -11.09 6.32 -11.18
C PHE A 172 -10.70 7.20 -9.98
N ASP A 173 -11.56 8.13 -9.64
CA ASP A 173 -11.42 8.95 -8.43
C ASP A 173 -12.52 8.60 -7.44
N GLY A 174 -12.18 8.59 -6.17
CA GLY A 174 -13.15 8.38 -5.12
C GLY A 174 -12.94 7.09 -4.31
N TRP A 175 -13.96 6.77 -3.53
CA TRP A 175 -13.94 5.63 -2.62
C TRP A 175 -14.20 4.31 -3.31
N LYS A 176 -13.45 3.28 -2.90
CA LYS A 176 -13.65 1.90 -3.35
C LYS A 176 -13.45 0.92 -2.20
N ASP A 177 -14.43 0.03 -2.04
CA ASP A 177 -14.31 -1.14 -1.16
C ASP A 177 -13.66 -2.31 -1.92
N VAL A 178 -12.60 -2.87 -1.35
CA VAL A 178 -11.94 -4.06 -1.85
C VAL A 178 -11.75 -5.03 -0.69
N ARG A 179 -12.53 -6.10 -0.66
CA ARG A 179 -12.49 -7.14 0.39
C ARG A 179 -12.59 -6.56 1.81
N GLU A 180 -13.63 -5.78 2.05
CA GLU A 180 -13.89 -5.14 3.35
C GLU A 180 -12.83 -4.12 3.79
N SER A 181 -11.99 -3.68 2.86
CA SER A 181 -11.03 -2.59 3.05
C SER A 181 -11.34 -1.44 2.11
N TRP A 182 -11.42 -0.24 2.65
CA TRP A 182 -11.68 0.97 1.88
C TRP A 182 -10.39 1.60 1.37
N PHE A 183 -10.43 2.06 0.13
CA PHE A 183 -9.38 2.80 -0.56
C PHE A 183 -9.95 4.08 -1.13
N TYR A 184 -9.14 5.12 -1.23
CA TYR A 184 -9.49 6.35 -1.94
C TYR A 184 -8.51 6.56 -3.09
N TYR A 185 -9.05 6.85 -4.25
CA TYR A 185 -8.27 7.01 -5.49
C TYR A 185 -8.28 8.46 -5.92
N GLU A 186 -7.13 8.94 -6.36
CA GLU A 186 -6.95 10.25 -7.02
C GLU A 186 -6.16 10.02 -8.32
N ASP A 187 -6.68 10.51 -9.45
CA ASP A 187 -6.10 10.27 -10.79
C ASP A 187 -5.91 8.76 -11.08
N GLY A 188 -6.81 7.93 -10.59
CA GLY A 188 -6.74 6.49 -10.75
C GLY A 188 -5.69 5.79 -9.89
N GLU A 189 -4.98 6.49 -9.00
CA GLU A 189 -4.01 5.94 -8.06
C GLU A 189 -4.61 5.87 -6.65
N PRO A 190 -4.38 4.77 -5.89
CA PRO A 190 -4.76 4.75 -4.50
C PRO A 190 -3.90 5.73 -3.70
N VAL A 191 -4.52 6.50 -2.85
CA VAL A 191 -3.82 7.33 -1.86
C VAL A 191 -3.09 6.41 -0.89
N CYS A 192 -1.79 6.61 -0.72
CA CYS A 192 -0.94 5.81 0.17
C CYS A 192 -0.11 6.71 1.09
N ASN A 193 0.13 6.28 2.34
CA ASN A 193 0.94 7.01 3.33
C ASN A 193 0.57 8.49 3.45
N ALA A 194 -0.72 8.82 3.39
CA ALA A 194 -1.13 10.21 3.30
C ALA A 194 -2.46 10.47 4.01
N TRP A 195 -2.61 11.69 4.50
CA TRP A 195 -3.86 12.24 4.96
C TRP A 195 -4.66 12.84 3.81
N ARG A 196 -6.00 12.71 3.87
CA ARG A 196 -6.92 13.39 2.94
C ARG A 196 -8.11 13.97 3.69
N TYR A 197 -8.46 15.19 3.32
CA TYR A 197 -9.70 15.81 3.77
C TYR A 197 -10.78 15.57 2.72
N ILE A 198 -11.74 14.68 3.04
CA ILE A 198 -12.75 14.23 2.08
C ILE A 198 -14.12 14.50 2.69
N VAL A 199 -14.92 15.29 1.99
CA VAL A 199 -16.31 15.63 2.36
C VAL A 199 -16.43 16.03 3.86
N GLY A 200 -15.57 16.98 4.30
CA GLY A 200 -15.65 17.53 5.64
C GLY A 200 -14.97 16.73 6.75
N ARG A 201 -14.26 15.64 6.43
CA ARG A 201 -13.57 14.79 7.42
C ARG A 201 -12.16 14.41 6.97
N TRP A 202 -11.27 14.25 7.94
CA TRP A 202 -9.93 13.73 7.70
C TRP A 202 -9.92 12.22 7.72
N TYR A 203 -9.19 11.62 6.78
CA TYR A 203 -8.90 10.21 6.66
C TYR A 203 -7.40 10.02 6.48
N VAL A 204 -6.88 8.88 6.94
CA VAL A 204 -5.49 8.50 6.71
C VAL A 204 -5.43 7.14 6.01
N PHE A 205 -4.49 7.02 5.08
CA PHE A 205 -4.29 5.81 4.30
C PHE A 205 -2.92 5.23 4.59
N ALA A 206 -2.88 3.93 4.83
CA ALA A 206 -1.66 3.17 5.08
C ALA A 206 -0.76 3.08 3.84
N GLY A 207 0.43 2.50 3.98
CA GLY A 207 1.38 2.37 2.88
C GLY A 207 0.92 1.47 1.73
N ASP A 208 -0.03 0.57 2.00
CA ASP A 208 -0.69 -0.29 1.02
C ASP A 208 -1.95 0.33 0.41
N GLY A 209 -2.28 1.56 0.80
CA GLY A 209 -3.45 2.32 0.34
C GLY A 209 -4.74 2.05 1.10
N ARG A 210 -4.76 1.14 2.07
CA ARG A 210 -5.96 0.90 2.89
C ARG A 210 -6.24 2.08 3.79
N MET A 211 -7.51 2.45 3.89
CA MET A 211 -7.99 3.40 4.89
C MET A 211 -7.79 2.82 6.30
N VAL A 212 -7.18 3.60 7.18
CA VAL A 212 -7.05 3.27 8.61
C VAL A 212 -8.41 3.48 9.27
N ALA A 213 -8.93 2.49 9.99
CA ALA A 213 -10.24 2.54 10.64
C ALA A 213 -10.29 1.73 11.94
N ASP A 214 -11.03 2.24 12.92
CA ASP A 214 -11.21 1.67 14.28
C ASP A 214 -9.89 1.44 15.03
N GLU A 215 -8.86 2.27 14.77
CA GLU A 215 -7.54 2.12 15.38
C GLU A 215 -6.82 3.45 15.62
N TRP A 216 -5.80 3.40 16.48
CA TRP A 216 -4.89 4.49 16.73
C TRP A 216 -3.88 4.64 15.58
N PHE A 217 -3.67 5.88 15.17
CA PHE A 217 -2.66 6.26 14.18
C PHE A 217 -1.68 7.25 14.78
N LYS A 218 -0.38 7.00 14.62
CA LYS A 218 0.68 7.93 15.02
C LYS A 218 1.28 8.58 13.80
N ASP A 219 1.27 9.91 13.73
CA ASP A 219 1.87 10.62 12.62
C ASP A 219 3.41 10.74 12.72
N SER A 220 4.03 11.33 11.72
CA SER A 220 5.49 11.52 11.67
C SER A 220 6.02 12.52 12.70
N THR A 221 5.16 13.35 13.30
CA THR A 221 5.51 14.29 14.38
C THR A 221 5.43 13.64 15.76
N GLY A 222 4.87 12.44 15.84
CA GLY A 222 4.69 11.69 17.08
C GLY A 222 3.34 11.87 17.74
N LEU A 223 2.41 12.63 17.14
CA LEU A 223 1.07 12.83 17.65
C LEU A 223 0.18 11.62 17.34
N TRP A 224 -0.68 11.27 18.30
CA TRP A 224 -1.63 10.19 18.18
C TRP A 224 -3.02 10.69 17.80
N TYR A 225 -3.66 10.02 16.86
CA TYR A 225 -5.02 10.25 16.39
C TYR A 225 -5.81 8.96 16.48
N PHE A 226 -7.13 9.05 16.62
CA PHE A 226 -7.98 7.87 16.52
C PHE A 226 -8.90 7.98 15.30
N MET A 227 -8.79 6.95 14.44
CA MET A 227 -9.65 6.83 13.28
C MET A 227 -10.89 6.02 13.67
N GLY A 228 -12.07 6.59 13.47
CA GLY A 228 -13.35 5.95 13.80
C GLY A 228 -13.60 4.69 12.95
N LYS A 229 -14.67 3.96 13.27
CA LYS A 229 -15.06 2.74 12.52
C LYS A 229 -15.30 2.99 11.04
N ASP A 230 -15.70 4.19 10.68
CA ASP A 230 -15.91 4.64 9.31
C ASP A 230 -14.64 5.27 8.67
N GLY A 231 -13.50 5.17 9.34
CA GLY A 231 -12.21 5.71 8.92
C GLY A 231 -12.05 7.21 9.14
N GLY A 232 -13.09 7.94 9.49
CA GLY A 232 -12.99 9.38 9.77
C GLY A 232 -12.27 9.66 11.08
N MET A 233 -11.34 10.62 11.07
CA MET A 233 -10.65 11.10 12.27
C MET A 233 -11.66 11.62 13.30
N LEU A 234 -11.55 11.17 14.54
CA LEU A 234 -12.32 11.71 15.65
C LEU A 234 -11.64 12.99 16.18
N ALA A 235 -12.45 14.01 16.48
CA ALA A 235 -11.94 15.29 16.98
C ALA A 235 -12.95 15.95 17.91
N GLY A 236 -12.46 16.73 18.89
CA GLY A 236 -13.28 17.51 19.82
C GLY A 236 -14.15 16.66 20.73
N GLN A 237 -13.74 15.44 21.09
CA GLN A 237 -14.59 14.52 21.85
C GLN A 237 -13.79 13.53 22.72
N TRP A 238 -14.47 12.97 23.69
CA TRP A 238 -13.98 11.87 24.50
C TRP A 238 -14.14 10.53 23.74
N LEU A 239 -13.10 9.69 23.82
CA LEU A 239 -13.09 8.33 23.33
C LEU A 239 -12.93 7.37 24.50
N PHE A 240 -13.85 6.42 24.66
CA PHE A 240 -13.71 5.31 25.58
C PHE A 240 -13.22 4.06 24.82
N ARG A 241 -12.03 3.56 25.17
CA ARG A 241 -11.43 2.40 24.50
C ARG A 241 -10.65 1.56 25.52
N ASN A 242 -10.86 0.24 25.52
CA ASN A 242 -10.14 -0.71 26.37
C ASN A 242 -10.17 -0.36 27.87
N GLY A 243 -11.32 0.12 28.37
CA GLY A 243 -11.52 0.48 29.77
C GLY A 243 -10.94 1.82 30.19
N LYS A 244 -10.44 2.62 29.24
CA LYS A 244 -9.82 3.94 29.48
C LYS A 244 -10.50 5.02 28.64
N SER A 245 -10.47 6.26 29.13
CA SER A 245 -10.99 7.43 28.42
C SER A 245 -9.86 8.33 27.96
N TYR A 246 -9.95 8.79 26.72
CA TYR A 246 -9.00 9.68 26.05
C TYR A 246 -9.76 10.89 25.50
N TYR A 247 -9.15 12.07 25.49
CA TYR A 247 -9.72 13.23 24.83
C TYR A 247 -9.00 13.49 23.50
N LEU A 248 -9.76 13.52 22.41
CA LEU A 248 -9.26 13.93 21.11
C LEU A 248 -9.56 15.41 20.94
N THR A 249 -8.51 16.23 20.78
CA THR A 249 -8.60 17.68 20.65
C THR A 249 -9.41 18.09 19.41
N LYS A 250 -9.77 19.35 19.28
CA LYS A 250 -10.44 19.88 18.09
C LYS A 250 -9.65 19.62 16.79
N ASP A 251 -8.30 19.57 16.91
CA ASP A 251 -7.40 19.21 15.79
C ASP A 251 -7.25 17.70 15.59
N GLY A 252 -7.91 16.88 16.41
CA GLY A 252 -7.98 15.42 16.31
C GLY A 252 -6.88 14.66 17.04
N HIS A 253 -5.80 15.29 17.51
CA HIS A 253 -4.77 14.56 18.23
C HIS A 253 -5.17 14.27 19.68
N CYS A 254 -4.64 13.17 20.23
CA CYS A 254 -4.87 12.81 21.63
C CYS A 254 -4.22 13.84 22.56
N ALA A 255 -5.01 14.39 23.47
CA ALA A 255 -4.52 15.27 24.52
C ALA A 255 -3.63 14.49 25.50
N VAL A 256 -2.49 15.08 25.91
CA VAL A 256 -1.55 14.48 26.86
C VAL A 256 -1.02 15.55 27.84
N ASN A 257 -0.82 15.17 29.10
CA ASN A 257 -0.26 16.04 30.14
C ASN A 257 -0.96 17.42 30.22
N CYS A 258 -2.28 17.44 30.16
CA CYS A 258 -3.05 18.69 30.15
C CYS A 258 -4.43 18.52 30.78
N TYR A 259 -5.10 19.66 31.00
CA TYR A 259 -6.49 19.68 31.40
C TYR A 259 -7.42 19.83 30.19
N VAL A 260 -8.53 19.11 30.23
CA VAL A 260 -9.65 19.24 29.29
C VAL A 260 -10.76 19.97 30.01
N LYS A 261 -11.15 21.15 29.54
CA LYS A 261 -12.22 21.93 30.13
C LYS A 261 -13.59 21.36 29.72
N ASP A 262 -14.48 21.12 30.68
CA ASP A 262 -15.88 20.84 30.37
C ASP A 262 -16.58 22.12 29.92
N GLU A 263 -17.20 22.10 28.77
CA GLU A 263 -18.01 23.22 28.26
C GLU A 263 -19.25 23.44 29.12
N ARG A 264 -19.70 22.45 29.86
CA ARG A 264 -20.81 22.55 30.81
C ARG A 264 -20.30 23.14 32.12
N GLN A 265 -20.91 24.21 32.54
CA GLN A 265 -20.67 24.79 33.87
C GLN A 265 -21.41 23.98 34.93
N ILE A 266 -20.72 23.60 36.02
CA ILE A 266 -21.35 22.95 37.17
C ILE A 266 -22.09 23.96 38.04
N GLN A 267 -21.68 25.24 37.99
CA GLN A 267 -22.35 26.42 38.56
C GLN A 267 -22.00 27.63 37.68
N PRO A 268 -22.77 28.73 37.73
CA PRO A 268 -22.44 29.92 36.96
C PRO A 268 -20.97 30.37 37.17
N GLY A 269 -20.19 30.37 36.11
CA GLY A 269 -18.76 30.73 36.10
C GLY A 269 -17.80 29.67 36.60
N VAL A 270 -18.27 28.46 36.96
CA VAL A 270 -17.42 27.36 37.44
C VAL A 270 -17.47 26.17 36.46
N SER A 271 -16.35 25.88 35.85
CA SER A 271 -16.18 24.70 34.96
C SER A 271 -15.38 23.60 35.66
N MET A 272 -15.66 22.36 35.29
CA MET A 272 -14.80 21.23 35.64
C MET A 272 -13.68 21.10 34.63
N TYR A 273 -12.50 20.67 35.09
CA TYR A 273 -11.33 20.40 34.30
C TYR A 273 -10.89 18.97 34.58
N TYR A 274 -10.85 18.17 33.54
CA TYR A 274 -10.47 16.75 33.56
C TYR A 274 -9.00 16.61 33.23
N TRP A 275 -8.25 15.87 34.06
CA TRP A 275 -6.83 15.65 33.83
C TRP A 275 -6.57 14.44 32.93
N VAL A 276 -5.75 14.62 31.90
CA VAL A 276 -5.20 13.51 31.09
C VAL A 276 -3.68 13.44 31.30
N ASN A 277 -3.17 12.21 31.53
CA ASN A 277 -1.78 11.95 31.84
C ASN A 277 -0.89 11.94 30.58
N ASP A 278 0.39 11.52 30.73
CA ASP A 278 1.38 11.43 29.66
C ASP A 278 1.06 10.35 28.60
N LEU A 279 0.20 9.39 28.93
CA LEU A 279 -0.34 8.38 28.02
C LEU A 279 -1.65 8.82 27.36
N GLY A 280 -2.15 10.01 27.67
CA GLY A 280 -3.43 10.53 27.20
C GLY A 280 -4.64 9.96 27.95
N GLU A 281 -4.44 9.18 29.01
CA GLU A 281 -5.50 8.55 29.77
C GLU A 281 -6.08 9.51 30.81
N TRP A 282 -7.40 9.58 30.90
CA TRP A 282 -8.09 10.34 31.94
C TRP A 282 -7.82 9.75 33.33
N GLU A 283 -7.38 10.61 34.26
CA GLU A 283 -7.15 10.27 35.66
C GLU A 283 -8.08 11.08 36.56
N PRO A 284 -9.26 10.57 36.96
CA PRO A 284 -10.29 11.28 37.72
C PRO A 284 -9.80 11.88 39.04
N ARG A 285 -8.80 11.30 39.68
CA ARG A 285 -8.22 11.77 40.94
C ARG A 285 -7.61 13.18 40.87
N TRP A 286 -7.30 13.65 39.64
CA TRP A 286 -6.72 14.97 39.40
C TRP A 286 -7.70 15.95 38.79
N ASP A 287 -8.97 15.59 38.69
CA ASP A 287 -10.01 16.50 38.22
C ASP A 287 -10.21 17.65 39.22
N THR A 288 -10.43 18.85 38.72
CA THR A 288 -10.49 20.05 39.56
C THR A 288 -11.32 21.17 38.93
N THR A 289 -11.80 22.06 39.76
CA THR A 289 -12.41 23.34 39.32
C THR A 289 -11.41 24.49 39.30
N THR A 290 -10.17 24.26 39.78
CA THR A 290 -9.11 25.28 39.91
C THR A 290 -7.80 24.74 39.35
N PRO A 291 -7.68 24.58 38.01
CA PRO A 291 -6.50 24.01 37.40
C PRO A 291 -5.28 24.94 37.54
N ASP A 292 -4.12 24.37 37.76
CA ASP A 292 -2.85 25.12 37.72
C ASP A 292 -2.40 25.33 36.26
N LEU A 293 -2.96 26.36 35.62
CA LEU A 293 -2.64 26.72 34.23
C LEU A 293 -1.29 27.41 34.06
N LYS A 294 -0.56 27.70 35.17
CA LYS A 294 0.84 28.11 35.08
C LYS A 294 1.77 26.95 34.83
N LYS A 295 1.38 25.77 35.32
CA LYS A 295 2.14 24.53 35.21
C LYS A 295 1.68 23.66 34.04
N TYR A 296 0.41 23.56 33.75
CA TYR A 296 -0.18 22.67 32.78
C TYR A 296 -1.01 23.43 31.74
N LYS A 297 -1.02 22.90 30.50
CA LYS A 297 -1.81 23.51 29.42
C LYS A 297 -3.27 23.06 29.46
N LEU A 298 -4.13 23.78 28.75
CA LEU A 298 -5.45 23.29 28.37
C LEU A 298 -5.36 22.59 27.02
N ALA A 299 -6.07 21.47 26.86
CA ALA A 299 -6.42 20.96 25.56
C ALA A 299 -7.28 22.01 24.83
N ASP A 300 -7.10 22.17 23.53
CA ASP A 300 -7.84 23.14 22.72
C ASP A 300 -7.70 24.63 23.14
N ALA A 301 -6.68 24.98 23.91
CA ALA A 301 -6.36 26.39 24.12
C ALA A 301 -5.90 26.99 22.77
N GLU A 302 -6.52 28.09 22.37
CA GLU A 302 -6.03 28.87 21.25
C GLU A 302 -4.56 29.25 21.52
N GLN A 303 -3.68 28.97 20.59
CA GLN A 303 -2.30 29.45 20.67
C GLN A 303 -2.34 30.93 20.45
N ALA A 304 -2.09 31.67 21.55
CA ALA A 304 -2.04 33.14 21.56
C ALA A 304 -0.83 33.65 20.78
#